data_4dce4117160147cd9ab0748d95a788da
#
_entry.id   4dce4117160147cd9ab0748d95a788da
#
_cell.length_a   1.000
_cell.length_b   1.000
_cell.length_c   1.000
_cell.angle_alpha   90.00
_cell.angle_beta   90.00
_cell.angle_gamma   90.00
#
_symmetry.space_group_name_H-M   'P 1'
#
loop_
_entity.id
_entity.type
_entity.pdbx_description
1 polymer ?
#
loop_
_entity_poly.entity_id
_entity_poly.type
_entity_poly.pdbx_seq_one_letter_code
_entity_poly.pdbx_strand_id
1 'polypeptide(L)'
;MCRDFIASGYKYLESFEKDYIPIFTYKVNNITIKKLICMQYGKNTVCVLYKIDNPGKQAKFTITPIINFRDFHTMTTNWEFSLKQNIKNKKVKIEINDKPETPIYMCISAGNYIEHYNDVFRNMYYI
;
A
#
# COMPACT_ATOMS: atom_id res chain seq x y z
N MET A 1 3.77 15.29 -13.17
CA MET A 1 3.62 16.35 -12.15
C MET A 1 3.74 15.67 -10.79
N CYS A 2 4.89 15.76 -10.13
CA CYS A 2 5.09 15.19 -8.79
C CYS A 2 4.20 15.96 -7.81
N ARG A 3 3.17 15.32 -7.28
CA ARG A 3 2.45 15.88 -6.13
C ARG A 3 3.29 15.58 -4.89
N ASP A 4 3.70 16.61 -4.20
CA ASP A 4 4.32 16.50 -2.88
C ASP A 4 3.31 15.84 -1.94
N PHE A 5 3.47 14.54 -1.74
CA PHE A 5 2.71 13.81 -0.73
C PHE A 5 3.30 14.13 0.64
N ILE A 6 2.96 15.27 1.17
CA ILE A 6 3.09 15.49 2.60
C ILE A 6 1.96 14.68 3.25
N ALA A 7 2.26 13.41 3.50
CA ALA A 7 1.32 12.52 4.16
C ALA A 7 1.17 12.93 5.62
N SER A 8 0.21 13.79 5.92
CA SER A 8 -0.14 14.15 7.31
C SER A 8 -1.08 13.12 7.98
N GLY A 9 -1.07 11.88 7.49
CA GLY A 9 -1.93 10.80 8.00
C GLY A 9 -1.75 10.49 9.49
N TYR A 10 -0.57 10.76 10.04
CA TYR A 10 -0.30 10.62 11.48
C TYR A 10 -1.24 11.46 12.35
N LYS A 11 -1.76 12.58 11.85
CA LYS A 11 -2.69 13.46 12.57
C LYS A 11 -4.04 12.80 12.85
N TYR A 12 -4.37 11.77 12.10
CA TYR A 12 -5.62 11.02 12.24
C TYR A 12 -5.45 9.71 13.00
N LEU A 13 -4.20 9.36 13.39
CA LEU A 13 -3.93 8.19 14.20
C LEU A 13 -4.41 8.44 15.64
N GLU A 14 -5.45 7.72 16.05
CA GLU A 14 -6.05 7.82 17.38
C GLU A 14 -5.39 6.86 18.37
N SER A 15 -5.15 5.61 17.93
CA SER A 15 -4.48 4.60 18.76
C SER A 15 -3.67 3.61 17.93
N PHE A 16 -2.68 3.04 18.59
CA PHE A 16 -1.91 1.89 18.11
C PHE A 16 -1.90 0.84 19.20
N GLU A 17 -2.35 -0.35 18.85
CA GLU A 17 -2.39 -1.51 19.74
C GLU A 17 -1.51 -2.60 19.13
N LYS A 18 -0.67 -3.21 19.94
CA LYS A 18 0.17 -4.34 19.55
C LYS A 18 0.00 -5.46 20.55
N ASP A 19 -0.82 -6.43 20.18
CA ASP A 19 -0.89 -7.72 20.85
C ASP A 19 -0.30 -8.79 19.91
N TYR A 20 -1.11 -9.69 19.36
CA TYR A 20 -0.66 -10.66 18.36
C TYR A 20 -0.55 -10.05 16.95
N ILE A 21 -1.40 -9.08 16.66
CA ILE A 21 -1.47 -8.38 15.37
C ILE A 21 -1.46 -6.88 15.61
N PRO A 22 -0.59 -6.10 14.96
CA PRO A 22 -0.62 -4.65 15.07
C PRO A 22 -1.91 -4.08 14.49
N ILE A 23 -2.57 -3.22 15.28
CA ILE A 23 -3.82 -2.55 14.93
C ILE A 23 -3.60 -1.05 15.02
N PHE A 24 -3.81 -0.37 13.92
CA PHE A 24 -3.79 1.08 13.84
C PHE A 24 -5.23 1.57 13.73
N THR A 25 -5.68 2.42 14.63
CA THR A 25 -6.99 3.05 14.56
C THR A 25 -6.85 4.51 14.15
N TYR A 26 -7.50 4.86 13.06
CA TYR A 26 -7.56 6.22 12.55
C TYR A 26 -8.97 6.76 12.66
N LYS A 27 -9.09 8.05 12.95
CA LYS A 27 -10.35 8.76 13.00
C LYS A 27 -10.31 9.98 12.10
N VAL A 28 -11.20 10.01 11.14
CA VAL A 28 -11.32 11.11 10.17
C VAL A 28 -12.77 11.58 10.18
N ASN A 29 -13.03 12.72 10.81
CA ASN A 29 -14.39 13.17 11.11
C ASN A 29 -15.17 12.09 11.91
N ASN A 30 -16.26 11.58 11.34
CA ASN A 30 -17.08 10.52 11.97
C ASN A 30 -16.74 9.10 11.47
N ILE A 31 -15.68 8.98 10.65
CA ILE A 31 -15.27 7.69 10.08
C ILE A 31 -14.15 7.12 10.94
N THR A 32 -14.31 5.88 11.37
CA THR A 32 -13.25 5.12 12.05
C THR A 32 -12.70 4.06 11.11
N ILE A 33 -11.38 4.02 10.96
CA ILE A 33 -10.69 3.05 10.12
C ILE A 33 -9.69 2.29 10.99
N LYS A 34 -9.89 0.97 11.13
CA LYS A 34 -8.92 0.07 11.76
C LYS A 34 -8.14 -0.66 10.68
N LYS A 35 -6.82 -0.49 10.69
CA LYS A 35 -5.88 -1.19 9.82
C LYS A 35 -5.15 -2.26 10.61
N LEU A 36 -5.30 -3.51 10.21
CA LEU A 36 -4.63 -4.66 10.79
C LEU A 36 -3.62 -5.21 9.77
N ILE A 37 -2.44 -5.59 10.22
CA ILE A 37 -1.40 -6.13 9.35
C ILE A 37 -0.95 -7.47 9.92
N CYS A 38 -0.94 -8.51 9.10
CA CYS A 38 -0.39 -9.81 9.49
C CYS A 38 0.44 -10.41 8.36
N MET A 39 1.42 -11.20 8.73
CA MET A 39 2.23 -12.00 7.82
C MET A 39 1.95 -13.48 8.04
N GLN A 40 1.89 -14.21 6.95
CA GLN A 40 1.84 -15.67 7.04
C GLN A 40 3.23 -16.20 7.40
N TYR A 41 3.31 -16.99 8.47
CA TYR A 41 4.58 -17.59 8.89
C TYR A 41 5.20 -18.45 7.77
N GLY A 42 6.50 -18.25 7.53
CA GLY A 42 7.25 -18.98 6.51
C GLY A 42 6.88 -18.67 5.06
N LYS A 43 6.15 -17.59 4.81
CA LYS A 43 5.76 -17.15 3.46
C LYS A 43 6.01 -15.64 3.27
N ASN A 44 6.38 -15.26 2.06
CA ASN A 44 6.48 -13.85 1.67
C ASN A 44 5.08 -13.29 1.35
N THR A 45 4.17 -13.39 2.31
CA THR A 45 2.78 -12.99 2.15
C THR A 45 2.35 -12.11 3.30
N VAL A 46 1.86 -10.92 2.98
CA VAL A 46 1.31 -9.96 3.93
C VAL A 46 -0.17 -9.78 3.63
N CYS A 47 -0.99 -9.82 4.67
CA CYS A 47 -2.40 -9.46 4.60
C CYS A 47 -2.62 -8.14 5.34
N VAL A 48 -3.29 -7.21 4.70
CA VAL A 48 -3.72 -5.95 5.31
C VAL A 48 -5.24 -5.92 5.30
N LEU A 49 -5.83 -5.87 6.49
CA LEU A 49 -7.27 -5.79 6.68
C LEU A 49 -7.67 -4.37 7.10
N TYR A 50 -8.64 -3.81 6.43
CA TYR A 50 -9.26 -2.55 6.80
C TYR A 50 -10.69 -2.80 7.27
N LYS A 51 -10.98 -2.41 8.51
CA LYS A 51 -12.35 -2.31 9.04
C LYS A 51 -12.74 -0.86 9.04
N ILE A 52 -13.79 -0.52 8.30
CA ILE A 52 -14.25 0.87 8.15
C ILE A 52 -15.63 0.99 8.73
N ASP A 53 -15.76 1.83 9.75
CA ASP A 53 -17.03 2.26 10.30
C ASP A 53 -17.32 3.67 9.80
N ASN A 54 -18.36 3.81 9.00
CA ASN A 54 -18.80 5.07 8.40
C ASN A 54 -20.30 5.25 8.61
N PRO A 55 -20.72 5.89 9.70
CA PRO A 55 -22.12 6.16 9.98
C PRO A 55 -22.73 7.28 9.12
N GLY A 56 -21.91 7.94 8.32
CA GLY A 56 -22.29 9.11 7.54
C GLY A 56 -22.62 8.82 6.08
N LYS A 57 -22.35 9.81 5.25
CA LYS A 57 -22.57 9.74 3.80
C LYS A 57 -21.55 8.80 3.13
N GLN A 58 -21.89 8.36 1.92
CA GLN A 58 -20.99 7.56 1.09
C GLN A 58 -19.61 8.22 0.97
N ALA A 59 -18.56 7.43 1.18
CA ALA A 59 -17.17 7.84 1.07
C ALA A 59 -16.40 6.92 0.14
N LYS A 60 -15.39 7.46 -0.54
CA LYS A 60 -14.45 6.69 -1.35
C LYS A 60 -13.20 6.40 -0.54
N PHE A 61 -12.86 5.12 -0.40
CA PHE A 61 -11.61 4.68 0.20
C PHE A 61 -10.65 4.22 -0.90
N THR A 62 -9.49 4.87 -0.98
CA THR A 62 -8.47 4.56 -1.98
C THR A 62 -7.20 4.10 -1.29
N ILE A 63 -6.64 2.99 -1.78
CA ILE A 63 -5.36 2.45 -1.32
C ILE A 63 -4.39 2.55 -2.49
N THR A 64 -3.23 3.18 -2.27
CA THR A 64 -2.16 3.24 -3.25
C THR A 64 -0.96 2.44 -2.74
N PRO A 65 -0.74 1.22 -3.21
CA PRO A 65 0.44 0.45 -2.89
C PRO A 65 1.69 1.12 -3.46
N ILE A 66 2.71 1.29 -2.63
CA ILE A 66 4.01 1.80 -3.04
C ILE A 66 4.94 0.59 -3.19
N ILE A 67 5.56 0.47 -4.35
CA ILE A 67 6.47 -0.64 -4.67
C ILE A 67 7.87 -0.08 -4.80
N ASN A 68 8.80 -0.71 -4.11
CA ASN A 68 10.23 -0.49 -4.28
C ASN A 68 10.88 -1.83 -4.67
N PHE A 69 11.82 -1.78 -5.60
CA PHE A 69 12.58 -2.93 -6.02
C PHE A 69 14.07 -2.59 -5.99
N ARG A 70 14.75 -3.04 -4.97
CA ARG A 70 16.18 -2.81 -4.78
C ARG A 70 16.81 -3.92 -3.94
N ASP A 71 18.09 -4.08 -4.05
CA ASP A 71 18.86 -4.85 -3.08
C ASP A 71 18.74 -4.22 -1.69
N PHE A 72 18.81 -5.06 -0.66
CA PHE A 72 18.62 -4.63 0.73
C PHE A 72 19.62 -3.55 1.17
N HIS A 73 20.86 -3.63 0.68
CA HIS A 73 21.94 -2.70 1.05
C HIS A 73 22.10 -1.53 0.09
N THR A 74 21.30 -1.41 -0.97
CA THR A 74 21.41 -0.35 -1.96
C THR A 74 20.29 0.67 -1.84
N MET A 75 20.55 1.87 -2.32
CA MET A 75 19.52 2.91 -2.48
C MET A 75 19.10 2.95 -3.96
N THR A 76 17.83 3.13 -4.22
CA THR A 76 17.34 3.36 -5.58
C THR A 76 17.68 4.79 -5.98
N THR A 77 18.77 4.96 -6.73
CA THR A 77 19.23 6.26 -7.20
C THR A 77 18.78 6.58 -8.61
N ASN A 78 18.54 5.55 -9.44
CA ASN A 78 18.07 5.69 -10.81
C ASN A 78 16.76 4.92 -11.01
N TRP A 79 15.81 5.57 -11.68
CA TRP A 79 14.47 5.06 -11.94
C TRP A 79 14.38 4.43 -13.33
N GLU A 80 15.20 3.45 -13.59
CA GLU A 80 15.27 2.77 -14.89
C GLU A 80 14.43 1.49 -14.97
N PHE A 81 13.73 1.13 -13.93
CA PHE A 81 12.85 -0.03 -14.01
C PHE A 81 11.44 0.35 -14.44
N SER A 82 10.90 -0.39 -15.39
CA SER A 82 9.50 -0.29 -15.77
C SER A 82 8.69 -1.42 -15.16
N LEU A 83 7.48 -1.10 -14.75
CA LEU A 83 6.54 -2.03 -14.17
C LEU A 83 5.49 -2.41 -15.20
N LYS A 84 5.29 -3.70 -15.39
CA LYS A 84 4.17 -4.23 -16.17
C LYS A 84 3.12 -4.78 -15.21
N GLN A 85 1.90 -4.32 -15.36
CA GLN A 85 0.77 -4.75 -14.55
C GLN A 85 -0.15 -5.62 -15.37
N ASN A 86 -0.59 -6.73 -14.80
CA ASN A 86 -1.56 -7.62 -15.40
C ASN A 86 -2.68 -7.86 -14.39
N ILE A 87 -3.89 -7.41 -14.74
CA ILE A 87 -5.05 -7.45 -13.87
C ILE A 87 -6.00 -8.54 -14.34
N LYS A 88 -6.30 -9.49 -13.46
CA LYS A 88 -7.27 -10.54 -13.72
C LYS A 88 -8.07 -10.88 -12.46
N ASN A 89 -9.39 -10.74 -12.51
CA ASN A 89 -10.28 -11.18 -11.42
C ASN A 89 -9.85 -10.68 -10.02
N LYS A 90 -9.66 -9.37 -9.84
CA LYS A 90 -9.22 -8.74 -8.58
C LYS A 90 -7.82 -9.17 -8.11
N LYS A 91 -7.06 -9.81 -8.97
CA LYS A 91 -5.65 -10.11 -8.77
C LYS A 91 -4.81 -9.25 -9.71
N VAL A 92 -3.74 -8.74 -9.20
CA VAL A 92 -2.76 -7.96 -9.96
C VAL A 92 -1.43 -8.68 -9.88
N LYS A 93 -0.86 -8.98 -11.04
CA LYS A 93 0.53 -9.42 -11.15
C LYS A 93 1.34 -8.21 -11.60
N ILE A 94 2.38 -7.87 -10.86
CA ILE A 94 3.31 -6.81 -11.19
C ILE A 94 4.64 -7.44 -11.51
N GLU A 95 5.13 -7.20 -12.69
CA GLU A 95 6.42 -7.68 -13.20
C GLU A 95 7.34 -6.47 -13.40
N ILE A 96 8.58 -6.66 -13.02
CA ILE A 96 9.65 -5.70 -13.27
C ILE A 96 10.38 -6.21 -14.50
N ASN A 97 10.51 -5.37 -15.53
CA ASN A 97 10.99 -5.82 -16.85
C ASN A 97 12.33 -6.55 -16.80
N ASP A 98 13.25 -6.11 -15.94
CA ASP A 98 14.59 -6.70 -15.84
C ASP A 98 14.66 -7.90 -14.90
N LYS A 99 13.55 -8.23 -14.20
CA LYS A 99 13.47 -9.31 -13.19
C LYS A 99 12.10 -10.00 -13.22
N PRO A 100 11.72 -10.59 -14.35
CA PRO A 100 10.40 -11.23 -14.50
C PRO A 100 10.20 -12.46 -13.59
N GLU A 101 11.29 -13.04 -13.07
CA GLU A 101 11.27 -14.18 -12.16
C GLU A 101 10.83 -13.81 -10.72
N THR A 102 10.74 -12.52 -10.40
CA THR A 102 10.35 -12.04 -9.08
C THR A 102 9.08 -11.19 -9.11
N PRO A 103 7.94 -11.72 -9.57
CA PRO A 103 6.71 -10.95 -9.65
C PRO A 103 6.12 -10.68 -8.27
N ILE A 104 5.46 -9.54 -8.14
CA ILE A 104 4.63 -9.23 -6.97
C ILE A 104 3.18 -9.54 -7.31
N TYR A 105 2.50 -10.23 -6.41
CA TYR A 105 1.07 -10.50 -6.55
C TYR A 105 0.30 -9.72 -5.49
N MET A 106 -0.75 -9.02 -5.92
CA MET A 106 -1.69 -8.37 -5.03
C MET A 106 -3.09 -8.90 -5.29
N CYS A 107 -3.87 -9.08 -4.23
CA CYS A 107 -5.28 -9.47 -4.30
C CYS A 107 -6.10 -8.52 -3.44
N ILE A 108 -7.28 -8.15 -3.92
CA ILE A 108 -8.25 -7.35 -3.18
C ILE A 108 -9.55 -8.13 -3.03
N SER A 109 -10.16 -8.09 -1.85
CA SER A 109 -11.44 -8.75 -1.60
C SER A 109 -12.63 -7.96 -2.16
N ALA A 110 -12.54 -6.64 -2.14
CA ALA A 110 -13.59 -5.73 -2.59
C ALA A 110 -13.00 -4.54 -3.35
N GLY A 111 -13.82 -3.83 -4.12
CA GLY A 111 -13.41 -2.67 -4.91
C GLY A 111 -12.84 -3.04 -6.28
N ASN A 112 -12.27 -2.06 -6.93
CA ASN A 112 -11.67 -2.16 -8.26
C ASN A 112 -10.22 -1.71 -8.21
N TYR A 113 -9.39 -2.32 -9.03
CA TYR A 113 -8.03 -1.89 -9.26
C TYR A 113 -8.02 -0.89 -10.41
N ILE A 114 -7.34 0.22 -10.21
CA ILE A 114 -7.09 1.23 -11.25
C ILE A 114 -5.60 1.23 -11.51
N GLU A 115 -5.23 0.95 -12.73
CA GLU A 115 -3.85 0.94 -13.17
C GLU A 115 -3.32 2.36 -13.28
N HIS A 116 -2.19 2.63 -12.65
CA HIS A 116 -1.46 3.88 -12.76
C HIS A 116 -0.07 3.62 -13.30
N TYR A 117 0.34 4.41 -14.27
CA TYR A 117 1.68 4.37 -14.85
C TYR A 117 2.46 5.61 -14.45
N ASN A 118 3.74 5.43 -14.17
CA ASN A 118 4.73 6.51 -14.01
C ASN A 118 4.54 7.45 -12.81
N ASP A 119 3.79 7.05 -11.81
CA ASP A 119 3.76 7.79 -10.55
C ASP A 119 4.96 7.37 -9.68
N VAL A 120 5.92 8.26 -9.56
CA VAL A 120 7.14 8.05 -8.77
C VAL A 120 7.11 8.93 -7.54
N PHE A 121 7.28 8.32 -6.36
CA PHE A 121 7.50 9.05 -5.12
C PHE A 121 8.96 9.45 -5.03
N ARG A 122 9.23 10.75 -5.01
CA ARG A 122 10.57 11.33 -4.86
C ARG A 122 10.69 12.04 -3.52
N ASN A 123 11.93 12.29 -3.10
CA ASN A 123 12.23 13.09 -1.91
C ASN A 123 11.62 12.52 -0.61
N MET A 124 11.64 11.21 -0.46
CA MET A 124 11.39 10.61 0.85
C MET A 124 12.68 10.69 1.66
N TYR A 125 12.66 11.49 2.71
CA TYR A 125 13.75 11.60 3.67
C TYR A 125 13.42 10.76 4.90
N TYR A 126 14.39 9.99 5.36
CA TYR A 126 14.36 9.39 6.69
C TYR A 126 14.96 10.41 7.66
N ILE A 127 14.20 10.78 8.68
CA ILE A 127 14.65 11.62 9.77
C ILE A 127 15.16 10.73 10.89
#